data_581e574d222fa8091517afce129c52b5
#
_entry.id   581e574d222fa8091517afce129c52b5
#
_cell.length_a   1.000
_cell.length_b   1.000
_cell.length_c   1.000
_cell.angle_alpha   90.00
_cell.angle_beta   90.00
_cell.angle_gamma   90.00
#
_symmetry.space_group_name_H-M   'P 1'
#
loop_
_entity.id
_entity.type
_entity.pdbx_description
1 polymer ?
#
loop_
_entity_poly.entity_id
_entity_poly.type
_entity_poly.pdbx_seq_one_letter_code
_entity_poly.pdbx_strand_id
1 'polypeptide(L)'
;YNTIYQLMAVKTKHPEYLEKAETLLHVPDYFHFLLTGQKTCEYTEATTGQMVNAETKDWDYEIIDKLGYPRRIFQKLIMPGTVVGHLTEELQKEVGFDLEVVAPATHDTGSAVLAVPANDDDFIYISSGTWSLMGIERKEADCSEKSCEMNFTNEGGYAGRFRYLKNIMGLWMIQSVRHEVNDKYSFAEICAMAEEAKDFPSRVCLLYTSDAADEEDS
;
A
#
# COMPACT_ATOMS: atom_id res chain seq x y z
N TYR A 1 6.47 0.18 -8.41
CA TYR A 1 6.75 0.58 -7.01
C TYR A 1 6.69 -0.60 -6.04
N ASN A 2 6.10 -1.77 -6.43
CA ASN A 2 5.90 -2.90 -5.53
C ASN A 2 7.22 -3.57 -5.13
N THR A 3 7.27 -4.11 -3.93
CA THR A 3 8.47 -4.73 -3.34
C THR A 3 9.05 -5.85 -4.18
N ILE A 4 8.22 -6.60 -4.92
CA ILE A 4 8.65 -7.65 -5.85
C ILE A 4 9.65 -7.10 -6.89
N TYR A 5 9.39 -5.92 -7.47
CA TYR A 5 10.28 -5.30 -8.45
C TYR A 5 11.51 -4.65 -7.81
N GLN A 6 11.34 -4.08 -6.62
CA GLN A 6 12.45 -3.52 -5.85
C GLN A 6 13.46 -4.61 -5.48
N LEU A 7 13.01 -5.77 -5.02
CA LEU A 7 13.87 -6.93 -4.76
C LEU A 7 14.55 -7.43 -6.04
N MET A 8 13.87 -7.39 -7.19
CA MET A 8 14.48 -7.75 -8.46
C MET A 8 15.59 -6.76 -8.84
N ALA A 9 15.38 -5.48 -8.64
CA ALA A 9 16.41 -4.47 -8.87
C ALA A 9 17.61 -4.68 -7.95
N VAL A 10 17.39 -4.98 -6.66
CA VAL A 10 18.46 -5.32 -5.72
C VAL A 10 19.19 -6.58 -6.16
N LYS A 11 18.46 -7.65 -6.51
CA LYS A 11 19.04 -8.90 -6.98
C LYS A 11 19.93 -8.71 -8.22
N THR A 12 19.51 -7.83 -9.14
CA THR A 12 20.22 -7.58 -10.40
C THR A 12 21.45 -6.69 -10.20
N LYS A 13 21.32 -5.64 -9.39
CA LYS A 13 22.38 -4.63 -9.23
C LYS A 13 23.33 -4.92 -8.07
N HIS A 14 22.84 -5.55 -7.02
CA HIS A 14 23.51 -5.79 -5.75
C HIS A 14 23.17 -7.17 -5.18
N PRO A 15 23.44 -8.28 -5.89
CA PRO A 15 23.07 -9.63 -5.44
C PRO A 15 23.66 -9.96 -4.06
N GLU A 16 24.81 -9.42 -3.73
CA GLU A 16 25.49 -9.59 -2.43
C GLU A 16 24.64 -9.12 -1.24
N TYR A 17 23.69 -8.21 -1.46
CA TYR A 17 22.77 -7.78 -0.39
C TYR A 17 21.78 -8.89 -0.05
N LEU A 18 21.18 -9.52 -1.07
CA LEU A 18 20.25 -10.65 -0.84
C LEU A 18 20.98 -11.90 -0.31
N GLU A 19 22.22 -12.14 -0.73
CA GLU A 19 23.04 -13.24 -0.22
C GLU A 19 23.31 -13.10 1.28
N LYS A 20 23.54 -11.90 1.77
CA LYS A 20 23.83 -11.59 3.17
C LYS A 20 22.60 -11.27 4.00
N ALA A 21 21.47 -10.91 3.37
CA ALA A 21 20.26 -10.54 4.08
C ALA A 21 19.73 -11.69 4.93
N GLU A 22 19.44 -11.41 6.17
CA GLU A 22 18.77 -12.32 7.11
C GLU A 22 17.26 -12.11 7.13
N THR A 23 16.82 -10.87 6.87
CA THR A 23 15.43 -10.45 7.05
C THR A 23 15.08 -9.34 6.08
N LEU A 24 13.88 -9.41 5.51
CA LEU A 24 13.17 -8.32 4.85
C LEU A 24 12.14 -7.78 5.84
N LEU A 25 12.19 -6.49 6.11
CA LEU A 25 11.18 -5.78 6.89
C LEU A 25 10.72 -4.56 6.10
N HIS A 26 9.42 -4.36 6.02
CA HIS A 26 8.87 -3.08 5.58
C HIS A 26 9.13 -2.02 6.65
N VAL A 27 9.02 -0.75 6.29
CA VAL A 27 9.33 0.34 7.23
C VAL A 27 8.52 0.25 8.53
N PRO A 28 7.20 -0.02 8.54
CA PRO A 28 6.46 -0.19 9.77
C PRO A 28 6.94 -1.38 10.61
N ASP A 29 7.25 -2.52 9.96
CA ASP A 29 7.76 -3.71 10.64
C ASP A 29 9.15 -3.46 11.25
N TYR A 30 9.95 -2.63 10.59
CA TYR A 30 11.25 -2.21 11.14
C TYR A 30 11.06 -1.36 12.41
N PHE A 31 10.06 -0.50 12.48
CA PHE A 31 9.72 0.20 13.73
C PHE A 31 9.23 -0.75 14.81
N HIS A 32 8.41 -1.74 14.47
CA HIS A 32 8.04 -2.80 15.43
C HIS A 32 9.27 -3.51 15.98
N PHE A 33 10.23 -3.85 15.10
CA PHE A 33 11.49 -4.47 15.50
C PHE A 33 12.31 -3.57 16.42
N LEU A 34 12.44 -2.28 16.12
CA LEU A 34 13.17 -1.33 16.99
C LEU A 34 12.52 -1.23 18.37
N LEU A 35 11.19 -1.28 18.45
CA LEU A 35 10.46 -1.18 19.71
C LEU A 35 10.53 -2.47 20.54
N THR A 36 10.49 -3.64 19.88
CA THR A 36 10.26 -4.91 20.58
C THR A 36 11.38 -5.93 20.42
N GLY A 37 12.29 -5.72 19.46
CA GLY A 37 13.26 -6.74 19.05
C GLY A 37 12.68 -7.90 18.24
N GLN A 38 11.37 -7.91 17.95
CA GLN A 38 10.70 -8.97 17.21
C GLN A 38 10.67 -8.67 15.71
N LYS A 39 11.02 -9.67 14.89
CA LYS A 39 11.00 -9.58 13.43
C LYS A 39 9.73 -10.23 12.90
N THR A 40 8.77 -9.41 12.48
CA THR A 40 7.48 -9.83 11.91
C THR A 40 7.23 -9.05 10.63
N CYS A 41 6.27 -9.48 9.81
CA CYS A 41 5.72 -8.70 8.70
C CYS A 41 4.22 -8.57 8.88
N GLU A 42 3.70 -7.36 8.85
CA GLU A 42 2.27 -7.14 8.97
C GLU A 42 1.58 -7.36 7.60
N TYR A 43 0.47 -8.08 7.63
CA TYR A 43 -0.23 -8.60 6.45
C TYR A 43 -0.68 -7.51 5.46
N THR A 44 -1.25 -6.40 5.96
CA THR A 44 -1.79 -5.36 5.06
C THR A 44 -0.69 -4.67 4.26
N GLU A 45 0.47 -4.45 4.88
CA GLU A 45 1.65 -3.91 4.20
C GLU A 45 2.29 -4.95 3.28
N ALA A 46 2.42 -6.21 3.73
CA ALA A 46 3.02 -7.27 2.93
C ALA A 46 2.26 -7.52 1.60
N THR A 47 0.92 -7.37 1.60
CA THR A 47 0.10 -7.56 0.38
C THR A 47 0.40 -6.54 -0.71
N THR A 48 0.87 -5.35 -0.37
CA THR A 48 1.28 -4.33 -1.35
C THR A 48 2.52 -4.75 -2.13
N GLY A 49 3.28 -5.71 -1.58
CA GLY A 49 4.52 -6.22 -2.17
C GLY A 49 4.34 -7.17 -3.35
N GLN A 50 3.12 -7.61 -3.68
CA GLN A 50 2.78 -8.55 -4.77
C GLN A 50 3.37 -9.96 -4.59
N MET A 51 3.66 -10.38 -3.35
CA MET A 51 4.25 -11.69 -3.04
C MET A 51 3.43 -12.45 -1.99
N VAL A 52 2.23 -12.03 -1.70
CA VAL A 52 1.28 -12.71 -0.80
C VAL A 52 0.19 -13.36 -1.63
N ASN A 53 -0.07 -14.64 -1.37
CA ASN A 53 -1.13 -15.38 -2.05
C ASN A 53 -2.49 -15.02 -1.45
N ALA A 54 -3.45 -14.66 -2.31
CA ALA A 54 -4.77 -14.17 -1.89
C ALA A 54 -5.62 -15.27 -1.22
N GLU A 55 -5.45 -16.53 -1.61
CA GLU A 55 -6.22 -17.65 -1.05
C GLU A 55 -5.68 -18.07 0.33
N THR A 56 -4.36 -18.28 0.42
CA THR A 56 -3.71 -18.75 1.65
C THR A 56 -3.48 -17.62 2.65
N LYS A 57 -3.46 -16.36 2.19
CA LYS A 57 -3.13 -15.16 2.97
C LYS A 57 -1.75 -15.25 3.63
N ASP A 58 -0.84 -15.94 2.96
CA ASP A 58 0.55 -16.12 3.37
C ASP A 58 1.46 -15.87 2.15
N TRP A 59 2.77 -15.86 2.37
CA TRP A 59 3.73 -15.67 1.30
C TRP A 59 3.54 -16.68 0.16
N ASP A 60 3.53 -16.20 -1.07
CA ASP A 60 3.51 -17.03 -2.27
C ASP A 60 4.92 -17.54 -2.60
N TYR A 61 5.26 -18.67 -1.99
CA TYR A 61 6.58 -19.28 -2.18
C TYR A 61 6.81 -19.80 -3.61
N GLU A 62 5.76 -19.99 -4.41
CA GLU A 62 5.93 -20.34 -5.82
C GLU A 62 6.50 -19.16 -6.61
N ILE A 63 5.96 -17.97 -6.39
CA ILE A 63 6.48 -16.73 -6.99
C ILE A 63 7.87 -16.40 -6.46
N ILE A 64 8.05 -16.47 -5.14
CA ILE A 64 9.32 -16.18 -4.47
C ILE A 64 10.45 -17.06 -5.00
N ASP A 65 10.20 -18.36 -5.16
CA ASP A 65 11.17 -19.31 -5.68
C ASP A 65 11.46 -19.11 -7.17
N LYS A 66 10.42 -18.87 -8.00
CA LYS A 66 10.58 -18.57 -9.43
C LYS A 66 11.47 -17.35 -9.65
N LEU A 67 11.34 -16.34 -8.81
CA LEU A 67 12.17 -15.13 -8.86
C LEU A 67 13.53 -15.33 -8.22
N GLY A 68 13.76 -16.47 -7.54
CA GLY A 68 15.01 -16.81 -6.87
C GLY A 68 15.32 -15.87 -5.71
N TYR A 69 14.29 -15.46 -4.98
CA TYR A 69 14.46 -14.73 -3.73
C TYR A 69 14.70 -15.72 -2.57
N PRO A 70 15.60 -15.42 -1.65
CA PRO A 70 15.88 -16.34 -0.55
C PRO A 70 14.72 -16.39 0.46
N ARG A 71 14.07 -17.55 0.59
CA ARG A 71 12.92 -17.72 1.49
C ARG A 71 13.18 -17.26 2.93
N ARG A 72 14.44 -17.38 3.40
CA ARG A 72 14.81 -17.03 4.77
C ARG A 72 14.57 -15.57 5.16
N ILE A 73 14.51 -14.65 4.18
CA ILE A 73 14.31 -13.24 4.47
C ILE A 73 12.85 -12.88 4.76
N PHE A 74 11.91 -13.73 4.33
CA PHE A 74 10.47 -13.51 4.50
C PHE A 74 10.03 -13.99 5.89
N GLN A 75 9.70 -13.04 6.74
CA GLN A 75 9.28 -13.30 8.10
C GLN A 75 7.83 -13.77 8.14
N LYS A 76 7.44 -14.41 9.26
CA LYS A 76 6.04 -14.80 9.47
C LYS A 76 5.12 -13.60 9.37
N LEU A 77 4.05 -13.74 8.58
CA LEU A 77 2.98 -12.73 8.52
C LEU A 77 2.19 -12.72 9.83
N ILE A 78 1.88 -11.52 10.28
CA ILE A 78 0.96 -11.27 11.39
C ILE A 78 -0.21 -10.43 10.92
N MET A 79 -1.38 -10.67 11.49
CA MET A 79 -2.58 -9.89 11.17
C MET A 79 -2.66 -8.60 11.99
N PRO A 80 -3.35 -7.56 11.49
CA PRO A 80 -3.64 -6.38 12.28
C PRO A 80 -4.29 -6.74 13.61
N GLY A 81 -3.92 -6.06 14.68
CA GLY A 81 -4.38 -6.33 16.05
C GLY A 81 -3.52 -7.37 16.80
N THR A 82 -2.48 -7.92 16.16
CA THR A 82 -1.55 -8.84 16.83
C THR A 82 -0.64 -8.07 17.78
N VAL A 83 -0.49 -8.56 19.01
CA VAL A 83 0.54 -8.10 19.94
C VAL A 83 1.90 -8.58 19.42
N VAL A 84 2.77 -7.65 19.05
CA VAL A 84 4.13 -7.94 18.57
C VAL A 84 5.05 -8.29 19.73
N GLY A 85 4.89 -7.62 20.84
CA GLY A 85 5.68 -7.81 22.05
C GLY A 85 5.62 -6.60 22.97
N HIS A 86 6.50 -6.57 23.94
CA HIS A 86 6.73 -5.45 24.84
C HIS A 86 7.92 -4.61 24.38
N LEU A 87 8.05 -3.41 24.90
CA LEU A 87 9.25 -2.60 24.67
C LEU A 87 10.51 -3.35 25.09
N THR A 88 11.61 -3.14 24.37
CA THR A 88 12.91 -3.65 24.79
C THR A 88 13.29 -3.07 26.16
N GLU A 89 14.11 -3.80 26.93
CA GLU A 89 14.56 -3.34 28.26
C GLU A 89 15.26 -1.97 28.18
N GLU A 90 15.95 -1.69 27.09
CA GLU A 90 16.63 -0.42 26.85
C GLU A 90 15.61 0.73 26.76
N LEU A 91 14.59 0.55 25.93
CA LEU A 91 13.52 1.54 25.77
C LEU A 91 12.70 1.72 27.05
N GLN A 92 12.37 0.62 27.78
CA GLN A 92 11.70 0.71 29.05
C GLN A 92 12.47 1.57 30.07
N LYS A 93 13.80 1.44 30.10
CA LYS A 93 14.66 2.26 30.96
C LYS A 93 14.66 3.73 30.53
N GLU A 94 14.65 3.99 29.23
CA GLU A 94 14.66 5.35 28.66
C GLU A 94 13.34 6.10 28.92
N VAL A 95 12.19 5.44 28.65
CA VAL A 95 10.86 6.05 28.81
C VAL A 95 10.29 5.94 30.23
N GLY A 96 10.81 5.02 31.03
CA GLY A 96 10.43 4.84 32.44
C GLY A 96 9.18 3.95 32.67
N PHE A 97 8.67 3.27 31.64
CA PHE A 97 7.55 2.34 31.72
C PHE A 97 7.63 1.25 30.64
N ASP A 98 6.83 0.19 30.81
CA ASP A 98 6.60 -0.82 29.78
C ASP A 98 5.23 -0.68 29.14
N LEU A 99 5.09 -1.11 27.89
CA LEU A 99 3.83 -1.22 27.17
C LEU A 99 3.88 -2.33 26.13
N GLU A 100 2.70 -2.84 25.81
CA GLU A 100 2.54 -3.74 24.66
C GLU A 100 2.54 -2.96 23.35
N VAL A 101 3.29 -3.48 22.37
CA VAL A 101 3.29 -2.98 20.99
C VAL A 101 2.33 -3.84 20.18
N VAL A 102 1.30 -3.24 19.63
CA VAL A 102 0.28 -3.89 18.82
C VAL A 102 0.42 -3.43 17.37
N ALA A 103 0.49 -4.38 16.43
CA ALA A 103 0.50 -4.06 15.01
C ALA A 103 -0.89 -3.54 14.56
N PRO A 104 -1.02 -2.30 14.08
CA PRO A 104 -2.23 -1.85 13.38
C PRO A 104 -2.31 -2.48 11.99
N ALA A 105 -3.26 -2.08 11.16
CA ALA A 105 -3.13 -2.22 9.70
C ALA A 105 -2.04 -1.23 9.26
N THR A 106 -0.82 -1.73 9.03
CA THR A 106 0.35 -0.84 8.88
C THR A 106 0.42 -0.15 7.51
N HIS A 107 -0.28 -0.69 6.50
CA HIS A 107 -0.54 0.07 5.30
C HIS A 107 -1.51 1.22 5.64
N ASP A 108 -1.11 2.46 5.40
CA ASP A 108 -1.84 3.67 5.80
C ASP A 108 -3.29 3.69 5.30
N THR A 109 -3.51 3.31 4.03
CA THR A 109 -4.86 3.16 3.47
C THR A 109 -5.64 2.03 4.16
N GLY A 110 -4.97 0.97 4.64
CA GLY A 110 -5.60 -0.09 5.42
C GLY A 110 -6.19 0.45 6.72
N SER A 111 -5.43 1.26 7.44
CA SER A 111 -5.89 1.94 8.65
C SER A 111 -6.96 3.00 8.35
N ALA A 112 -6.82 3.76 7.26
CA ALA A 112 -7.79 4.76 6.86
C ALA A 112 -9.15 4.13 6.53
N VAL A 113 -9.18 3.01 5.81
CA VAL A 113 -10.43 2.28 5.48
C VAL A 113 -11.06 1.69 6.74
N LEU A 114 -10.26 1.13 7.65
CA LEU A 114 -10.75 0.64 8.94
C LEU A 114 -11.44 1.74 9.76
N ALA A 115 -10.98 2.99 9.63
CA ALA A 115 -11.54 4.13 10.35
C ALA A 115 -12.81 4.74 9.70
N VAL A 116 -13.22 4.26 8.52
CA VAL A 116 -14.45 4.74 7.85
C VAL A 116 -15.66 4.38 8.69
N PRO A 117 -16.53 5.35 9.08
CA PRO A 117 -17.71 5.10 9.89
C PRO A 117 -18.86 4.49 9.06
N ALA A 118 -18.59 3.35 8.40
CA ALA A 118 -19.60 2.61 7.65
C ALA A 118 -20.54 1.85 8.60
N ASN A 119 -21.83 1.81 8.26
CA ASN A 119 -22.84 1.10 9.03
C ASN A 119 -23.15 -0.31 8.50
N ASP A 120 -22.66 -0.63 7.32
CA ASP A 120 -22.84 -1.91 6.63
C ASP A 120 -21.66 -2.23 5.73
N ASP A 121 -21.71 -3.36 5.04
CA ASP A 121 -20.68 -3.79 4.10
C ASP A 121 -20.84 -3.16 2.68
N ASP A 122 -21.92 -2.41 2.44
CA ASP A 122 -22.25 -1.80 1.14
C ASP A 122 -21.78 -0.33 1.07
N PHE A 123 -20.50 -0.10 1.17
CA PHE A 123 -19.94 1.24 1.03
C PHE A 123 -18.80 1.28 0.02
N ILE A 124 -18.64 2.45 -0.61
CA ILE A 124 -17.49 2.76 -1.44
C ILE A 124 -16.65 3.78 -0.67
N TYR A 125 -15.35 3.55 -0.58
CA TYR A 125 -14.43 4.54 -0.02
C TYR A 125 -13.58 5.17 -1.10
N ILE A 126 -13.13 6.39 -0.85
CA ILE A 126 -12.09 7.07 -1.61
C ILE A 126 -11.05 7.58 -0.63
N SER A 127 -9.87 6.95 -0.61
CA SER A 127 -8.70 7.48 0.07
C SER A 127 -8.04 8.49 -0.85
N SER A 128 -8.31 9.79 -0.62
CA SER A 128 -7.91 10.86 -1.52
C SER A 128 -6.62 11.53 -1.07
N GLY A 129 -5.59 11.40 -1.88
CA GLY A 129 -4.28 12.01 -1.70
C GLY A 129 -3.68 12.40 -3.05
N THR A 130 -2.37 12.47 -3.16
CA THR A 130 -1.65 12.61 -4.43
C THR A 130 -2.14 11.55 -5.42
N TRP A 131 -2.17 10.30 -4.98
CA TRP A 131 -2.94 9.21 -5.56
C TRP A 131 -4.27 9.11 -4.83
N SER A 132 -5.34 8.77 -5.53
CA SER A 132 -6.62 8.42 -4.92
C SER A 132 -6.90 6.94 -5.14
N LEU A 133 -7.28 6.26 -4.07
CA LEU A 133 -7.62 4.84 -4.06
C LEU A 133 -9.12 4.72 -3.86
N MET A 134 -9.84 4.30 -4.89
CA MET A 134 -11.29 4.09 -4.82
C MET A 134 -11.58 2.60 -4.75
N GLY A 135 -12.34 2.17 -3.77
CA GLY A 135 -12.60 0.76 -3.58
C GLY A 135 -13.75 0.42 -2.64
N ILE A 136 -13.90 -0.88 -2.44
CA ILE A 136 -14.83 -1.50 -1.50
C ILE A 136 -14.08 -2.53 -0.66
N GLU A 137 -14.65 -2.92 0.48
CA GLU A 137 -14.16 -4.07 1.23
C GLU A 137 -14.91 -5.34 0.80
N ARG A 138 -14.16 -6.43 0.66
CA ARG A 138 -14.69 -7.76 0.31
C ARG A 138 -14.15 -8.82 1.26
N LYS A 139 -14.92 -9.90 1.45
CA LYS A 139 -14.48 -11.08 2.22
C LYS A 139 -13.53 -11.97 1.42
N GLU A 140 -13.68 -11.95 0.11
CA GLU A 140 -12.89 -12.76 -0.84
C GLU A 140 -12.25 -11.86 -1.90
N ALA A 141 -11.05 -12.25 -2.33
CA ALA A 141 -10.36 -11.57 -3.42
C ALA A 141 -11.07 -11.82 -4.76
N ASP A 142 -11.01 -10.84 -5.65
CA ASP A 142 -11.46 -11.00 -7.03
C ASP A 142 -10.24 -11.00 -7.97
N CYS A 143 -9.78 -12.20 -8.29
CA CYS A 143 -8.65 -12.43 -9.20
C CYS A 143 -9.13 -12.82 -10.62
N SER A 144 -10.36 -12.43 -11.00
CA SER A 144 -10.90 -12.70 -12.33
C SER A 144 -10.11 -11.92 -13.42
N GLU A 145 -10.13 -12.46 -14.64
CA GLU A 145 -9.55 -11.83 -15.82
C GLU A 145 -10.11 -10.40 -16.02
N LYS A 146 -11.43 -10.24 -15.84
CA LYS A 146 -12.11 -8.95 -15.91
C LYS A 146 -11.60 -7.96 -14.86
N SER A 147 -11.34 -8.41 -13.64
CA SER A 147 -10.75 -7.57 -12.58
C SER A 147 -9.37 -7.08 -12.99
N CYS A 148 -8.55 -7.97 -13.55
CA CYS A 148 -7.21 -7.64 -14.07
C CYS A 148 -7.28 -6.65 -15.24
N GLU A 149 -8.11 -6.91 -16.26
CA GLU A 149 -8.31 -6.00 -17.41
C GLU A 149 -8.77 -4.60 -17.00
N MET A 150 -9.54 -4.52 -15.91
CA MET A 150 -10.04 -3.26 -15.36
C MET A 150 -9.05 -2.60 -14.39
N ASN A 151 -7.84 -3.15 -14.21
CA ASN A 151 -6.79 -2.67 -13.29
C ASN A 151 -7.28 -2.55 -11.83
N PHE A 152 -8.06 -3.52 -11.37
CA PHE A 152 -8.37 -3.64 -9.94
C PHE A 152 -7.32 -4.49 -9.23
N THR A 153 -7.05 -4.14 -7.99
CA THR A 153 -6.15 -4.87 -7.10
C THR A 153 -6.88 -5.34 -5.84
N ASN A 154 -6.35 -6.40 -5.24
CA ASN A 154 -6.79 -6.90 -3.95
C ASN A 154 -5.67 -6.68 -2.94
N GLU A 155 -5.89 -5.80 -1.99
CA GLU A 155 -4.95 -5.56 -0.91
C GLU A 155 -5.53 -6.07 0.41
N GLY A 156 -4.69 -6.57 1.29
CA GLY A 156 -5.12 -7.05 2.60
C GLY A 156 -5.72 -5.93 3.44
N GLY A 157 -6.82 -6.25 4.10
CA GLY A 157 -7.51 -5.39 5.05
C GLY A 157 -7.55 -5.98 6.46
N TYR A 158 -8.22 -5.30 7.37
CA TYR A 158 -8.47 -5.78 8.72
C TYR A 158 -9.39 -7.02 8.73
N ALA A 159 -9.26 -7.87 9.74
CA ALA A 159 -10.06 -9.08 9.94
C ALA A 159 -10.06 -10.04 8.72
N GLY A 160 -8.95 -10.08 7.96
CA GLY A 160 -8.82 -10.94 6.79
C GLY A 160 -9.67 -10.55 5.59
N ARG A 161 -10.24 -9.35 5.59
CA ARG A 161 -10.93 -8.78 4.41
C ARG A 161 -9.92 -8.36 3.36
N PHE A 162 -10.40 -8.09 2.16
CA PHE A 162 -9.65 -7.48 1.07
C PHE A 162 -10.20 -6.09 0.79
N ARG A 163 -9.30 -5.15 0.59
CA ARG A 163 -9.59 -3.88 -0.05
C ARG A 163 -9.48 -4.09 -1.56
N TYR A 164 -10.63 -4.24 -2.20
CA TYR A 164 -10.74 -4.35 -3.65
C TYR A 164 -10.85 -2.96 -4.23
N LEU A 165 -9.80 -2.49 -4.84
CA LEU A 165 -9.65 -1.08 -5.19
C LEU A 165 -9.01 -0.87 -6.55
N LYS A 166 -9.13 0.35 -7.03
CA LYS A 166 -8.43 0.88 -8.20
C LYS A 166 -7.71 2.17 -7.83
N ASN A 167 -6.48 2.28 -8.27
CA ASN A 167 -5.73 3.53 -8.22
C ASN A 167 -6.28 4.49 -9.27
N ILE A 168 -6.56 5.72 -8.86
CA ILE A 168 -6.90 6.84 -9.73
C ILE A 168 -5.91 7.98 -9.45
N MET A 169 -5.60 8.76 -10.47
CA MET A 169 -4.53 9.77 -10.39
C MET A 169 -4.72 10.84 -9.31
N GLY A 170 -5.94 11.00 -8.81
CA GLY A 170 -6.24 11.87 -7.70
C GLY A 170 -5.75 13.31 -7.89
N LEU A 171 -5.22 13.89 -6.82
CA LEU A 171 -4.75 15.28 -6.82
C LEU A 171 -3.51 15.51 -7.67
N TRP A 172 -2.80 14.46 -8.06
CA TRP A 172 -1.62 14.58 -8.94
C TRP A 172 -1.98 15.29 -10.27
N MET A 173 -3.13 14.98 -10.86
CA MET A 173 -3.57 15.62 -12.10
C MET A 173 -3.71 17.15 -11.95
N ILE A 174 -4.33 17.60 -10.88
CA ILE A 174 -4.49 19.04 -10.65
C ILE A 174 -3.17 19.72 -10.27
N GLN A 175 -2.27 19.00 -9.62
CA GLN A 175 -0.91 19.47 -9.35
C GLN A 175 -0.13 19.63 -10.66
N SER A 176 -0.22 18.65 -11.57
CA SER A 176 0.42 18.72 -12.90
C SER A 176 -0.08 19.91 -13.70
N VAL A 177 -1.40 20.11 -13.79
CA VAL A 177 -1.99 21.29 -14.43
C VAL A 177 -1.47 22.60 -13.82
N ARG A 178 -1.33 22.64 -12.50
CA ARG A 178 -0.78 23.79 -11.81
C ARG A 178 0.69 24.05 -12.18
N HIS A 179 1.51 23.00 -12.30
CA HIS A 179 2.90 23.10 -12.76
C HIS A 179 3.01 23.57 -14.20
N GLU A 180 2.15 23.11 -15.11
CA GLU A 180 2.10 23.56 -16.52
C GLU A 180 1.90 25.07 -16.65
N VAL A 181 1.16 25.67 -15.72
CA VAL A 181 0.98 27.12 -15.65
C VAL A 181 1.99 27.84 -14.73
N ASN A 182 3.13 27.18 -14.44
CA ASN A 182 4.22 27.68 -13.59
C ASN A 182 3.76 28.11 -12.18
N ASP A 183 2.86 27.33 -11.58
CA ASP A 183 2.31 27.56 -10.23
C ASP A 183 1.68 28.96 -10.04
N LYS A 184 1.22 29.55 -11.14
CA LYS A 184 0.67 30.91 -11.15
C LYS A 184 -0.53 31.07 -10.22
N TYR A 185 -1.31 30.01 -10.04
CA TYR A 185 -2.54 30.01 -9.25
C TYR A 185 -2.41 29.15 -8.01
N SER A 186 -2.98 29.61 -6.91
CA SER A 186 -3.17 28.78 -5.72
C SER A 186 -4.26 27.73 -5.95
N PHE A 187 -4.32 26.69 -5.11
CA PHE A 187 -5.40 25.69 -5.18
C PHE A 187 -6.79 26.33 -5.00
N ALA A 188 -6.92 27.32 -4.11
CA ALA A 188 -8.18 28.03 -3.90
C ALA A 188 -8.64 28.78 -5.15
N GLU A 189 -7.73 29.45 -5.86
CA GLU A 189 -8.06 30.15 -7.12
C GLU A 189 -8.46 29.14 -8.21
N ILE A 190 -7.77 28.00 -8.33
CA ILE A 190 -8.15 26.96 -9.30
C ILE A 190 -9.55 26.41 -8.99
N CYS A 191 -9.86 26.15 -7.71
CA CYS A 191 -11.19 25.71 -7.30
C CYS A 191 -12.27 26.76 -7.64
N ALA A 192 -12.01 28.03 -7.35
CA ALA A 192 -12.94 29.09 -7.70
C ALA A 192 -13.17 29.21 -9.22
N MET A 193 -12.09 29.12 -10.01
CA MET A 193 -12.21 29.09 -11.48
C MET A 193 -13.00 27.88 -11.97
N ALA A 194 -12.85 26.73 -11.33
CA ALA A 194 -13.60 25.51 -11.68
C ALA A 194 -15.10 25.67 -11.36
N GLU A 195 -15.47 26.32 -10.25
CA GLU A 195 -16.86 26.61 -9.91
C GLU A 195 -17.51 27.58 -10.91
N GLU A 196 -16.75 28.55 -11.43
CA GLU A 196 -17.21 29.50 -12.43
C GLU A 196 -17.25 28.94 -13.85
N ALA A 197 -16.51 27.85 -14.10
CA ALA A 197 -16.43 27.23 -15.41
C ALA A 197 -17.78 26.62 -15.81
N LYS A 198 -18.13 26.77 -17.09
CA LYS A 198 -19.28 26.06 -17.66
C LYS A 198 -18.97 24.57 -17.82
N ASP A 199 -20.01 23.76 -17.85
CA ASP A 199 -19.87 22.33 -18.15
C ASP A 199 -19.11 22.11 -19.45
N PHE A 200 -18.03 21.34 -19.36
CA PHE A 200 -17.22 20.95 -20.49
C PHE A 200 -17.51 19.48 -20.84
N PRO A 201 -17.75 19.15 -22.12
CA PRO A 201 -18.23 17.81 -22.48
C PRO A 201 -17.17 16.70 -22.36
N SER A 202 -15.88 17.07 -22.40
CA SER A 202 -14.81 16.07 -22.25
C SER A 202 -14.77 15.50 -20.85
N ARG A 203 -14.42 14.22 -20.77
CA ARG A 203 -14.26 13.48 -19.50
C ARG A 203 -12.90 12.81 -19.50
N VAL A 204 -12.24 12.82 -18.36
CA VAL A 204 -11.00 12.07 -18.16
C VAL A 204 -11.35 10.58 -18.01
N CYS A 205 -10.74 9.73 -18.83
CA CYS A 205 -10.92 8.28 -18.73
C CYS A 205 -9.97 7.74 -17.66
N LEU A 206 -10.51 7.39 -16.49
CA LEU A 206 -9.71 6.87 -15.39
C LEU A 206 -9.22 5.42 -15.62
N LEU A 207 -9.71 4.75 -16.67
CA LEU A 207 -9.27 3.39 -17.00
C LEU A 207 -7.83 3.36 -17.54
N TYR A 208 -7.42 4.39 -18.27
CA TYR A 208 -6.12 4.48 -18.95
C TYR A 208 -5.18 5.53 -18.36
N THR A 209 -5.52 6.12 -17.23
CA THR A 209 -4.69 7.19 -16.64
C THR A 209 -3.33 6.72 -16.14
N SER A 210 -3.15 5.44 -15.88
CA SER A 210 -1.84 4.88 -15.53
C SER A 210 -0.93 4.71 -16.74
N ASP A 211 -1.48 4.39 -17.90
CA ASP A 211 -0.68 4.13 -19.11
C ASP A 211 -0.14 5.43 -19.72
N ALA A 212 -0.90 6.53 -19.62
CA ALA A 212 -0.48 7.84 -20.12
C ALA A 212 0.69 8.47 -19.33
N ALA A 213 0.91 8.03 -18.08
CA ALA A 213 2.03 8.53 -17.28
C ALA A 213 3.34 7.77 -17.54
N ASP A 214 3.27 6.56 -18.11
CA ASP A 214 4.43 5.73 -18.41
C ASP A 214 5.02 6.03 -19.82
N GLU A 215 4.26 6.69 -20.71
CA GLU A 215 4.70 7.00 -22.08
C GLU A 215 5.54 8.29 -22.18
N GLU A 216 5.53 9.17 -21.18
CA GLU A 216 6.28 10.44 -21.22
C GLU A 216 7.73 10.33 -20.72
N ASP A 217 8.13 9.20 -20.12
CA ASP A 217 9.50 8.96 -19.61
C ASP A 217 10.35 8.05 -20.54
N SER A 218 9.99 7.91 -21.81
CA SER A 218 10.75 7.11 -22.78
C SER A 218 11.44 7.96 -23.85
#